data_5045496748a9c98b3dad176f94246c6a
#
_entry.id   5045496748a9c98b3dad176f94246c6a
#
_cell.length_a   1.000
_cell.length_b   1.000
_cell.length_c   1.000
_cell.angle_alpha   90.00
_cell.angle_beta   90.00
_cell.angle_gamma   90.00
#
_symmetry.space_group_name_H-M   'P 1'
#
loop_
_entity.id
_entity.type
_entity.pdbx_description
1 polymer ?
#
loop_
_entity_poly.entity_id
_entity_poly.type
_entity_poly.pdbx_seq_one_letter_code
_entity_poly.pdbx_strand_id
1 'polypeptide(L)'
;AAATTASHKKTRYFILAMIFIITSLNYGDRATLSMAASPMTQELGIDSVTMGYIFSAFAWAYVIGQIPGGWLLDKYGARKVYFGSIFLWSLFTVLIGFSDIFGSTGAVISVLFLLRFMVGLAESPAFPGNSQIVAAWFPTKERGTAAAIFNSAQYFATVIFAPFMGWLVAQVHWQSIFWIMGGLGIVMSFVWLKVIYSPVNHPSINPAELDYIKEGGGLVNMGEDKNNTQQKKKTSFADIKQLLSSRMLLGIFIAQYCINCLTYFFLTWFPVYLVKERHMTILQAGFAAVAPALCGFIGGILGGLVSDRLIKMNYSVTFARKLPIILGLFLSTSIVICNYVDSHTAIIFFMSLAFFGKGFGSLGWAVMSDVAPKEMIGLSGGLFNTFGNTAGIVIPIVIGYIISSTGSFNNALVFVGIHAVIALLCYLLMVGKIERFQLKTTAN
;
A
#
# COMPACT_ATOMS: atom_id res chain seq x y z
N ALA A 1 -4.75 45.69 24.03
CA ALA A 1 -4.03 44.44 24.35
C ALA A 1 -3.84 43.69 23.06
N ALA A 2 -2.69 43.80 22.43
CA ALA A 2 -2.35 43.00 21.27
C ALA A 2 -2.23 41.52 21.74
N ALA A 3 -3.19 40.70 21.33
CA ALA A 3 -3.03 39.28 21.40
C ALA A 3 -1.82 38.94 20.51
N THR A 4 -0.69 38.70 21.13
CA THR A 4 0.43 38.06 20.47
C THR A 4 -0.11 36.74 19.92
N THR A 5 -0.25 36.67 18.61
CA THR A 5 -0.40 35.40 17.92
C THR A 5 0.82 34.59 18.23
N ALA A 6 0.77 33.81 19.30
CA ALA A 6 1.80 32.83 19.61
C ALA A 6 1.91 31.96 18.35
N SER A 7 3.09 32.05 17.69
CA SER A 7 3.33 31.26 16.48
C SER A 7 3.11 29.79 16.85
N HIS A 8 2.16 29.12 16.22
CA HIS A 8 1.92 27.72 16.41
C HIS A 8 3.20 26.98 16.05
N LYS A 9 3.86 26.41 17.04
CA LYS A 9 5.02 25.55 16.81
C LYS A 9 4.57 24.39 15.93
N LYS A 10 5.29 24.12 14.85
CA LYS A 10 4.84 23.14 13.85
C LYS A 10 5.35 21.72 14.16
N THR A 11 5.26 21.30 15.43
CA THR A 11 5.70 19.97 15.87
C THR A 11 4.95 18.86 15.14
N ARG A 12 3.66 19.07 14.85
CA ARG A 12 2.87 18.09 14.09
C ARG A 12 3.41 17.81 12.68
N TYR A 13 4.01 18.78 12.03
CA TYR A 13 4.64 18.57 10.72
C TYR A 13 5.91 17.74 10.82
N PHE A 14 6.63 17.87 11.93
CA PHE A 14 7.79 17.02 12.21
C PHE A 14 7.38 15.58 12.44
N ILE A 15 6.29 15.35 13.15
CA ILE A 15 5.67 14.03 13.34
C ILE A 15 5.25 13.44 11.98
N LEU A 16 4.61 14.25 11.13
CA LEU A 16 4.21 13.83 9.80
C LEU A 16 5.41 13.47 8.91
N ALA A 17 6.50 14.24 8.99
CA ALA A 17 7.74 13.94 8.29
C ALA A 17 8.31 12.58 8.73
N MET A 18 8.27 12.28 10.03
CA MET A 18 8.71 11.00 10.56
C MET A 18 7.85 9.84 10.05
N ILE A 19 6.53 10.00 10.04
CA ILE A 19 5.59 9.02 9.48
C ILE A 19 5.89 8.78 7.99
N PHE A 20 6.13 9.86 7.23
CA PHE A 20 6.47 9.79 5.82
C PHE A 20 7.76 9.01 5.58
N ILE A 21 8.80 9.27 6.34
CA ILE A 21 10.09 8.56 6.25
C ILE A 21 9.90 7.07 6.57
N ILE A 22 9.20 6.75 7.65
CA ILE A 22 8.95 5.37 8.04
C ILE A 22 8.09 4.63 7.03
N THR A 23 7.07 5.28 6.48
CA THR A 23 6.22 4.67 5.45
C THR A 23 7.00 4.46 4.14
N SER A 24 7.88 5.39 3.78
CA SER A 24 8.79 5.22 2.64
C SER A 24 9.70 4.03 2.83
N LEU A 25 10.26 3.87 4.02
CA LEU A 25 11.11 2.73 4.37
C LEU A 25 10.33 1.41 4.33
N ASN A 26 9.09 1.41 4.81
CA ASN A 26 8.18 0.25 4.73
C ASN A 26 8.00 -0.22 3.28
N TYR A 27 7.67 0.69 2.37
CA TYR A 27 7.52 0.35 0.95
C TYR A 27 8.84 -0.02 0.29
N GLY A 28 9.95 0.59 0.68
CA GLY A 28 11.26 0.17 0.23
C GLY A 28 11.56 -1.28 0.63
N ASP A 29 11.25 -1.66 1.85
CA ASP A 29 11.43 -3.03 2.33
C ASP A 29 10.51 -4.04 1.61
N ARG A 30 9.30 -3.64 1.25
CA ARG A 30 8.42 -4.47 0.42
C ARG A 30 9.02 -4.76 -0.95
N ALA A 31 9.74 -3.81 -1.52
CA ALA A 31 10.34 -3.94 -2.84
C ALA A 31 11.69 -4.69 -2.85
N THR A 32 12.30 -4.94 -1.69
CA THR A 32 13.62 -5.60 -1.61
C THR A 32 13.64 -6.95 -2.31
N LEU A 33 12.66 -7.79 -2.04
CA LEU A 33 12.61 -9.14 -2.60
C LEU A 33 12.46 -9.11 -4.13
N SER A 34 11.66 -8.21 -4.68
CA SER A 34 11.48 -8.10 -6.13
C SER A 34 12.76 -7.62 -6.83
N MET A 35 13.50 -6.71 -6.22
CA MET A 35 14.78 -6.23 -6.74
C MET A 35 15.89 -7.30 -6.67
N ALA A 36 15.87 -8.13 -5.63
CA ALA A 36 16.83 -9.21 -5.45
C ALA A 36 16.49 -10.47 -6.25
N ALA A 37 15.24 -10.61 -6.70
CA ALA A 37 14.70 -11.88 -7.19
C ALA A 37 15.49 -12.47 -8.37
N SER A 38 15.86 -11.67 -9.37
CA SER A 38 16.56 -12.19 -10.55
C SER A 38 17.89 -12.85 -10.21
N PRO A 39 18.84 -12.17 -9.54
CA PRO A 39 20.10 -12.80 -9.16
C PRO A 39 19.92 -13.90 -8.11
N MET A 40 18.99 -13.73 -7.18
CA MET A 40 18.73 -14.70 -6.12
C MET A 40 18.19 -16.02 -6.67
N THR A 41 17.22 -15.97 -7.59
CA THR A 41 16.65 -17.17 -8.21
C THR A 41 17.66 -17.92 -9.05
N GLN A 42 18.55 -17.21 -9.75
CA GLN A 42 19.60 -17.80 -10.54
C GLN A 42 20.66 -18.49 -9.66
N GLU A 43 21.11 -17.84 -8.59
CA GLU A 43 22.11 -18.36 -7.66
C GLU A 43 21.60 -19.55 -6.85
N LEU A 44 20.35 -19.47 -6.36
CA LEU A 44 19.76 -20.48 -5.47
C LEU A 44 18.98 -21.57 -6.22
N GLY A 45 18.81 -21.44 -7.54
CA GLY A 45 18.07 -22.43 -8.34
C GLY A 45 16.55 -22.44 -8.06
N ILE A 46 15.96 -21.28 -7.75
CA ILE A 46 14.52 -21.17 -7.46
C ILE A 46 13.76 -20.99 -8.77
N ASP A 47 12.74 -21.80 -8.99
CA ASP A 47 11.88 -21.68 -10.17
C ASP A 47 10.82 -20.57 -10.02
N SER A 48 10.14 -20.23 -11.14
CA SER A 48 9.15 -19.15 -11.16
C SER A 48 7.93 -19.44 -10.30
N VAL A 49 7.48 -20.69 -10.24
CA VAL A 49 6.33 -21.09 -9.40
C VAL A 49 6.65 -20.88 -7.93
N THR A 50 7.79 -21.38 -7.48
CA THR A 50 8.26 -21.23 -6.10
C THR A 50 8.46 -19.76 -5.75
N MET A 51 9.04 -18.97 -6.65
CA MET A 51 9.23 -17.54 -6.44
C MET A 51 7.89 -16.80 -6.30
N GLY A 52 6.89 -17.19 -7.09
CA GLY A 52 5.53 -16.65 -6.96
C GLY A 52 4.93 -16.88 -5.57
N TYR A 53 5.12 -18.07 -4.99
CA TYR A 53 4.69 -18.37 -3.62
C TYR A 53 5.47 -17.55 -2.58
N ILE A 54 6.77 -17.39 -2.76
CA ILE A 54 7.59 -16.55 -1.86
C ILE A 54 7.12 -15.10 -1.91
N PHE A 55 6.86 -14.56 -3.09
CA PHE A 55 6.29 -13.21 -3.23
C PHE A 55 4.93 -13.06 -2.54
N SER A 56 4.10 -14.10 -2.56
CA SER A 56 2.78 -14.07 -1.93
C SER A 56 2.82 -14.12 -0.41
N ALA A 57 3.92 -14.59 0.16
CA ALA A 57 4.04 -14.80 1.62
C ALA A 57 3.75 -13.53 2.41
N PHE A 58 4.25 -12.39 1.94
CA PHE A 58 3.99 -11.09 2.56
C PHE A 58 2.50 -10.78 2.65
N ALA A 59 1.77 -10.93 1.56
CA ALA A 59 0.35 -10.59 1.50
C ALA A 59 -0.50 -11.52 2.36
N TRP A 60 -0.17 -12.82 2.42
CA TRP A 60 -0.81 -13.76 3.33
C TRP A 60 -0.74 -13.28 4.78
N ALA A 61 0.47 -12.96 5.22
CA ALA A 61 0.71 -12.49 6.57
C ALA A 61 0.08 -11.13 6.84
N TYR A 62 0.15 -10.23 5.88
CA TYR A 62 -0.40 -8.89 5.99
C TYR A 62 -1.92 -8.93 6.20
N VAL A 63 -2.63 -9.76 5.45
CA VAL A 63 -4.08 -9.94 5.61
C VAL A 63 -4.41 -10.61 6.95
N ILE A 64 -3.70 -11.68 7.31
CA ILE A 64 -3.91 -12.38 8.58
C ILE A 64 -3.63 -11.45 9.77
N GLY A 65 -2.61 -10.62 9.68
CA GLY A 65 -2.16 -9.74 10.75
C GLY A 65 -3.04 -8.50 10.97
N GLN A 66 -3.98 -8.18 10.07
CA GLN A 66 -4.79 -6.96 10.17
C GLN A 66 -5.60 -6.89 11.47
N ILE A 67 -6.27 -7.97 11.84
CA ILE A 67 -7.09 -8.02 13.06
C ILE A 67 -6.22 -8.02 14.33
N PRO A 68 -5.20 -8.89 14.48
CA PRO A 68 -4.29 -8.83 15.61
C PRO A 68 -3.54 -7.50 15.72
N GLY A 69 -3.12 -6.93 14.60
CA GLY A 69 -2.42 -5.64 14.57
C GLY A 69 -3.29 -4.50 15.06
N GLY A 70 -4.54 -4.43 14.63
CA GLY A 70 -5.51 -3.45 15.09
C GLY A 70 -5.80 -3.59 16.59
N TRP A 71 -5.94 -4.82 17.06
CA TRP A 71 -6.12 -5.11 18.49
C TRP A 71 -4.93 -4.63 19.33
N LEU A 72 -3.73 -4.88 18.88
CA LEU A 72 -2.51 -4.43 19.56
C LEU A 72 -2.44 -2.90 19.62
N LEU A 73 -2.78 -2.21 18.54
CA LEU A 73 -2.82 -0.74 18.52
C LEU A 73 -3.82 -0.19 19.52
N ASP A 74 -5.00 -0.78 19.58
CA ASP A 74 -6.05 -0.36 20.52
C ASP A 74 -5.64 -0.61 21.98
N LYS A 75 -4.92 -1.69 22.25
CA LYS A 75 -4.54 -2.07 23.61
C LYS A 75 -3.29 -1.34 24.13
N TYR A 76 -2.27 -1.21 23.30
CA TYR A 76 -0.94 -0.72 23.71
C TYR A 76 -0.59 0.67 23.18
N GLY A 77 -1.39 1.20 22.24
CA GLY A 77 -1.16 2.50 21.60
C GLY A 77 -0.18 2.44 20.43
N ALA A 78 -0.30 3.44 19.53
CA ALA A 78 0.46 3.46 18.28
C ALA A 78 1.97 3.60 18.50
N ARG A 79 2.41 4.34 19.52
CA ARG A 79 3.84 4.57 19.73
C ARG A 79 4.61 3.26 19.93
N LYS A 80 4.14 2.44 20.88
CA LYS A 80 4.82 1.19 21.25
C LYS A 80 4.65 0.09 20.19
N VAL A 81 3.44 -0.08 19.69
CA VAL A 81 3.13 -1.12 18.70
C VAL A 81 3.85 -0.84 17.38
N TYR A 82 3.84 0.38 16.93
CA TYR A 82 4.52 0.76 15.70
C TYR A 82 6.04 0.66 15.83
N PHE A 83 6.60 0.99 17.00
CA PHE A 83 8.03 0.73 17.29
C PHE A 83 8.36 -0.75 17.11
N GLY A 84 7.60 -1.63 17.76
CA GLY A 84 7.78 -3.08 17.64
C GLY A 84 7.65 -3.57 16.21
N SER A 85 6.70 -3.01 15.49
CA SER A 85 6.47 -3.25 14.08
C SER A 85 7.71 -2.92 13.23
N ILE A 86 8.24 -1.70 13.36
CA ILE A 86 9.44 -1.24 12.63
C ILE A 86 10.63 -2.13 12.95
N PHE A 87 10.87 -2.39 14.22
CA PHE A 87 12.01 -3.20 14.68
C PHE A 87 11.92 -4.62 14.12
N LEU A 88 10.78 -5.27 14.25
CA LEU A 88 10.59 -6.66 13.82
C LEU A 88 10.63 -6.82 12.31
N TRP A 89 9.95 -5.97 11.54
CA TRP A 89 10.02 -6.09 10.08
C TRP A 89 11.44 -5.86 9.56
N SER A 90 12.17 -4.93 10.20
CA SER A 90 13.55 -4.63 9.83
C SER A 90 14.49 -5.76 10.19
N LEU A 91 14.31 -6.36 11.36
CA LEU A 91 15.09 -7.54 11.79
C LEU A 91 14.86 -8.72 10.85
N PHE A 92 13.61 -9.03 10.51
CA PHE A 92 13.30 -10.11 9.58
C PHE A 92 13.83 -9.81 8.16
N THR A 93 13.83 -8.56 7.73
CA THR A 93 14.44 -8.16 6.46
C THR A 93 15.95 -8.41 6.48
N VAL A 94 16.65 -8.06 7.53
CA VAL A 94 18.09 -8.37 7.68
C VAL A 94 18.33 -9.88 7.60
N LEU A 95 17.50 -10.67 8.27
CA LEU A 95 17.65 -12.12 8.31
C LEU A 95 17.43 -12.77 6.92
N ILE A 96 16.62 -12.18 6.05
CA ILE A 96 16.48 -12.66 4.67
C ILE A 96 17.83 -12.64 3.94
N GLY A 97 18.65 -11.65 4.18
CA GLY A 97 20.00 -11.56 3.62
C GLY A 97 20.94 -12.69 4.03
N PHE A 98 20.62 -13.41 5.10
CA PHE A 98 21.38 -14.57 5.59
C PHE A 98 20.74 -15.92 5.23
N SER A 99 19.66 -15.94 4.45
CA SER A 99 18.90 -17.16 4.17
C SER A 99 19.68 -18.23 3.41
N ASP A 100 20.70 -17.86 2.67
CA ASP A 100 21.54 -18.76 1.87
C ASP A 100 22.49 -19.64 2.71
N ILE A 101 22.68 -19.36 3.99
CA ILE A 101 23.54 -20.16 4.88
C ILE A 101 23.01 -21.57 5.17
N PHE A 102 21.73 -21.83 4.90
CA PHE A 102 21.09 -23.12 5.21
C PHE A 102 21.43 -24.25 4.21
N GLY A 103 22.16 -23.98 3.16
CA GLY A 103 22.83 -24.95 2.33
C GLY A 103 21.98 -25.69 1.31
N SER A 104 20.86 -26.29 1.70
CA SER A 104 19.97 -26.98 0.77
C SER A 104 18.93 -26.02 0.17
N THR A 105 18.60 -26.19 -1.11
CA THR A 105 17.60 -25.36 -1.78
C THR A 105 16.24 -25.39 -1.08
N GLY A 106 15.79 -26.55 -0.62
CA GLY A 106 14.54 -26.67 0.11
C GLY A 106 14.51 -25.94 1.44
N ALA A 107 15.62 -25.99 2.19
CA ALA A 107 15.76 -25.25 3.46
C ALA A 107 15.78 -23.73 3.21
N VAL A 108 16.50 -23.26 2.22
CA VAL A 108 16.58 -21.85 1.85
C VAL A 108 15.20 -21.31 1.45
N ILE A 109 14.47 -22.02 0.60
CA ILE A 109 13.13 -21.64 0.17
C ILE A 109 12.18 -21.53 1.38
N SER A 110 12.22 -22.51 2.28
CA SER A 110 11.37 -22.51 3.49
C SER A 110 11.69 -21.32 4.39
N VAL A 111 12.96 -20.99 4.56
CA VAL A 111 13.39 -19.85 5.36
C VAL A 111 12.99 -18.52 4.71
N LEU A 112 13.16 -18.39 3.39
CA LEU A 112 12.74 -17.21 2.64
C LEU A 112 11.23 -16.96 2.78
N PHE A 113 10.43 -18.01 2.59
CA PHE A 113 8.98 -17.91 2.73
C PHE A 113 8.60 -17.50 4.15
N LEU A 114 9.16 -18.17 5.16
CA LEU A 114 8.86 -17.88 6.56
C LEU A 114 9.26 -16.47 6.96
N LEU A 115 10.46 -16.03 6.59
CA LEU A 115 10.94 -14.68 6.92
C LEU A 115 10.12 -13.61 6.20
N ARG A 116 9.77 -13.83 4.95
CA ARG A 116 8.92 -12.91 4.20
C ARG A 116 7.50 -12.84 4.78
N PHE A 117 6.97 -13.97 5.22
CA PHE A 117 5.71 -14.04 5.95
C PHE A 117 5.80 -13.23 7.26
N MET A 118 6.87 -13.37 8.01
CA MET A 118 7.07 -12.65 9.27
C MET A 118 7.22 -11.14 9.05
N VAL A 119 7.84 -10.71 7.95
CA VAL A 119 7.90 -9.29 7.56
C VAL A 119 6.48 -8.74 7.34
N GLY A 120 5.66 -9.44 6.58
CA GLY A 120 4.28 -9.03 6.32
C GLY A 120 3.44 -8.96 7.60
N LEU A 121 3.61 -9.92 8.50
CA LEU A 121 2.93 -9.94 9.78
C LEU A 121 3.34 -8.75 10.66
N ALA A 122 4.64 -8.46 10.71
CA ALA A 122 5.17 -7.33 11.47
C ALA A 122 4.72 -5.97 10.90
N GLU A 123 4.56 -5.85 9.58
CA GLU A 123 4.11 -4.61 8.92
C GLU A 123 2.61 -4.34 9.05
N SER A 124 1.82 -5.33 9.41
CA SER A 124 0.35 -5.22 9.42
C SER A 124 -0.20 -4.07 10.26
N PRO A 125 0.40 -3.66 11.42
CA PRO A 125 -0.10 -2.52 12.18
C PRO A 125 0.28 -1.15 11.62
N ALA A 126 1.15 -1.06 10.62
CA ALA A 126 1.78 0.20 10.22
C ALA A 126 0.78 1.24 9.68
N PHE A 127 -0.07 0.87 8.72
CA PHE A 127 -1.05 1.81 8.16
C PHE A 127 -2.15 2.21 9.15
N PRO A 128 -2.77 1.28 9.89
CA PRO A 128 -3.65 1.67 10.98
C PRO A 128 -2.96 2.54 12.03
N GLY A 129 -1.69 2.29 12.33
CA GLY A 129 -0.88 3.11 13.20
C GLY A 129 -0.67 4.53 12.67
N ASN A 130 -0.39 4.69 11.38
CA ASN A 130 -0.30 6.01 10.74
C ASN A 130 -1.60 6.79 10.89
N SER A 131 -2.72 6.15 10.64
CA SER A 131 -4.05 6.78 10.76
C SER A 131 -4.34 7.21 12.19
N GLN A 132 -3.98 6.40 13.17
CA GLN A 132 -4.16 6.73 14.59
C GLN A 132 -3.30 7.93 14.99
N ILE A 133 -2.06 8.00 14.53
CA ILE A 133 -1.15 9.11 14.82
C ILE A 133 -1.65 10.40 14.16
N VAL A 134 -2.10 10.34 12.91
CA VAL A 134 -2.68 11.51 12.22
C VAL A 134 -3.95 11.99 12.93
N ALA A 135 -4.81 11.08 13.37
CA ALA A 135 -6.01 11.44 14.13
C ALA A 135 -5.68 12.12 15.46
N ALA A 136 -4.55 11.75 16.09
CA ALA A 136 -4.10 12.35 17.35
C ALA A 136 -3.44 13.73 17.16
N TRP A 137 -2.62 13.88 16.13
CA TRP A 137 -1.78 15.06 15.93
C TRP A 137 -2.39 16.15 15.07
N PHE A 138 -3.39 15.84 14.27
CA PHE A 138 -3.98 16.80 13.32
C PHE A 138 -5.43 17.10 13.62
N PRO A 139 -5.83 18.39 13.54
CA PRO A 139 -7.23 18.76 13.52
C PRO A 139 -7.97 18.08 12.38
N THR A 140 -9.27 17.84 12.53
CA THR A 140 -10.08 17.14 11.52
C THR A 140 -9.93 17.76 10.12
N LYS A 141 -9.84 19.09 10.02
CA LYS A 141 -9.70 19.81 8.74
C LYS A 141 -8.35 19.58 8.04
N GLU A 142 -7.30 19.14 8.75
CA GLU A 142 -5.97 18.90 8.21
C GLU A 142 -5.67 17.42 7.96
N ARG A 143 -6.51 16.51 8.43
CA ARG A 143 -6.29 15.05 8.35
C ARG A 143 -6.21 14.54 6.92
N GLY A 144 -7.02 15.06 6.02
CA GLY A 144 -7.01 14.66 4.61
C GLY A 144 -5.67 14.93 3.95
N THR A 145 -5.11 16.12 4.16
CA THR A 145 -3.79 16.50 3.65
C THR A 145 -2.68 15.65 4.27
N ALA A 146 -2.73 15.43 5.57
CA ALA A 146 -1.75 14.60 6.27
C ALA A 146 -1.76 13.17 5.76
N ALA A 147 -2.95 12.58 5.59
CA ALA A 147 -3.10 11.24 5.03
C ALA A 147 -2.59 11.16 3.58
N ALA A 148 -2.87 12.14 2.75
CA ALA A 148 -2.36 12.21 1.39
C ALA A 148 -0.83 12.24 1.36
N ILE A 149 -0.21 12.96 2.28
CA ILE A 149 1.26 13.05 2.37
C ILE A 149 1.86 11.70 2.75
N PHE A 150 1.38 11.03 3.79
CA PHE A 150 1.97 9.74 4.14
C PHE A 150 1.63 8.65 3.10
N ASN A 151 0.49 8.71 2.43
CA ASN A 151 0.15 7.79 1.34
C ASN A 151 1.05 7.98 0.11
N SER A 152 1.52 9.20 -0.15
CA SER A 152 2.45 9.47 -1.25
C SER A 152 3.84 8.86 -1.04
N ALA A 153 4.15 8.45 0.19
CA ALA A 153 5.42 7.83 0.53
C ALA A 153 5.70 6.55 -0.27
N GLN A 154 4.67 5.81 -0.71
CA GLN A 154 4.85 4.63 -1.56
C GLN A 154 5.57 4.96 -2.87
N TYR A 155 5.22 6.07 -3.50
CA TYR A 155 5.83 6.50 -4.77
C TYR A 155 7.23 7.08 -4.55
N PHE A 156 7.38 7.88 -3.50
CA PHE A 156 8.68 8.40 -3.08
C PHE A 156 9.67 7.26 -2.77
N ALA A 157 9.22 6.21 -2.10
CA ALA A 157 10.02 5.04 -1.80
C ALA A 157 10.60 4.41 -3.07
N THR A 158 9.78 4.23 -4.11
CA THR A 158 10.24 3.67 -5.37
C THR A 158 11.27 4.58 -6.05
N VAL A 159 11.03 5.89 -6.06
CA VAL A 159 11.94 6.86 -6.68
C VAL A 159 13.32 6.83 -6.03
N ILE A 160 13.39 6.71 -4.71
CA ILE A 160 14.64 6.72 -3.96
C ILE A 160 15.27 5.34 -3.88
N PHE A 161 14.50 4.32 -3.49
CA PHE A 161 15.05 3.03 -3.14
C PHE A 161 15.24 2.09 -4.34
N ALA A 162 14.42 2.16 -5.38
CA ALA A 162 14.58 1.26 -6.52
C ALA A 162 15.93 1.45 -7.24
N PRO A 163 16.36 2.69 -7.59
CA PRO A 163 17.69 2.91 -8.14
C PRO A 163 18.81 2.53 -7.17
N PHE A 164 18.65 2.85 -5.89
CA PHE A 164 19.64 2.54 -4.85
C PHE A 164 19.82 1.03 -4.70
N MET A 165 18.74 0.28 -4.62
CA MET A 165 18.78 -1.18 -4.54
C MET A 165 19.35 -1.81 -5.80
N GLY A 166 19.00 -1.30 -6.98
CA GLY A 166 19.57 -1.74 -8.25
C GLY A 166 21.08 -1.54 -8.29
N TRP A 167 21.55 -0.39 -7.82
CA TRP A 167 22.98 -0.11 -7.70
C TRP A 167 23.69 -1.06 -6.74
N LEU A 168 23.11 -1.30 -5.56
CA LEU A 168 23.69 -2.22 -4.57
C LEU A 168 23.81 -3.66 -5.10
N VAL A 169 22.76 -4.16 -5.76
CA VAL A 169 22.77 -5.50 -6.35
C VAL A 169 23.83 -5.60 -7.43
N ALA A 170 23.97 -4.57 -8.27
CA ALA A 170 24.94 -4.55 -9.36
C ALA A 170 26.38 -4.45 -8.86
N GLN A 171 26.66 -3.67 -7.81
CA GLN A 171 28.02 -3.38 -7.34
C GLN A 171 28.50 -4.32 -6.23
N VAL A 172 27.60 -4.84 -5.41
CA VAL A 172 27.95 -5.69 -4.26
C VAL A 172 27.41 -7.10 -4.48
N HIS A 173 26.21 -7.38 -4.02
CA HIS A 173 25.48 -8.62 -4.23
C HIS A 173 24.03 -8.44 -3.73
N TRP A 174 23.13 -9.40 -4.03
CA TRP A 174 21.72 -9.25 -3.71
C TRP A 174 21.44 -9.25 -2.21
N GLN A 175 22.26 -9.92 -1.38
CA GLN A 175 22.07 -9.96 0.07
C GLN A 175 22.22 -8.57 0.72
N SER A 176 23.04 -7.71 0.13
CA SER A 176 23.37 -6.40 0.67
C SER A 176 22.16 -5.49 0.82
N ILE A 177 21.17 -5.59 -0.08
CA ILE A 177 19.97 -4.76 0.01
C ILE A 177 19.14 -5.09 1.26
N PHE A 178 19.06 -6.36 1.63
CA PHE A 178 18.37 -6.80 2.85
C PHE A 178 19.09 -6.31 4.11
N TRP A 179 20.39 -6.40 4.13
CA TRP A 179 21.18 -5.94 5.29
C TRP A 179 21.10 -4.43 5.47
N ILE A 180 21.24 -3.67 4.38
CA ILE A 180 21.26 -2.21 4.44
C ILE A 180 19.85 -1.66 4.72
N MET A 181 18.84 -2.13 4.02
CA MET A 181 17.47 -1.68 4.23
C MET A 181 16.96 -2.07 5.61
N GLY A 182 17.20 -3.30 6.02
CA GLY A 182 16.82 -3.76 7.34
C GLY A 182 17.61 -3.07 8.46
N GLY A 183 18.92 -2.88 8.28
CA GLY A 183 19.75 -2.14 9.23
C GLY A 183 19.33 -0.70 9.41
N LEU A 184 19.00 -0.02 8.31
CA LEU A 184 18.45 1.33 8.34
C LEU A 184 17.13 1.37 9.12
N GLY A 185 16.25 0.39 8.91
CA GLY A 185 15.00 0.28 9.63
C GLY A 185 15.19 0.07 11.14
N ILE A 186 16.17 -0.74 11.54
CA ILE A 186 16.49 -0.93 12.97
C ILE A 186 16.92 0.38 13.61
N VAL A 187 17.80 1.13 12.96
CA VAL A 187 18.22 2.46 13.43
C VAL A 187 17.02 3.39 13.55
N MET A 188 16.17 3.41 12.55
CA MET A 188 14.98 4.28 12.53
C MET A 188 13.95 3.88 13.59
N SER A 189 13.89 2.61 14.01
CA SER A 189 13.01 2.21 15.09
C SER A 189 13.37 2.88 16.43
N PHE A 190 14.65 3.03 16.70
CA PHE A 190 15.10 3.75 17.90
C PHE A 190 14.90 5.26 17.79
N VAL A 191 15.09 5.82 16.59
CA VAL A 191 14.76 7.23 16.33
C VAL A 191 13.25 7.49 16.53
N TRP A 192 12.41 6.55 16.15
CA TRP A 192 10.97 6.58 16.36
C TRP A 192 10.60 6.83 17.82
N LEU A 193 11.20 6.10 18.73
CA LEU A 193 10.93 6.23 20.17
C LEU A 193 11.27 7.62 20.71
N LYS A 194 12.23 8.32 20.09
CA LYS A 194 12.64 9.66 20.52
C LYS A 194 11.83 10.78 19.88
N VAL A 195 11.16 10.50 18.76
CA VAL A 195 10.44 11.51 17.98
C VAL A 195 8.93 11.43 18.20
N ILE A 196 8.40 10.21 18.30
CA ILE A 196 6.95 9.99 18.34
C ILE A 196 6.48 9.82 19.79
N TYR A 197 5.58 10.72 20.19
CA TYR A 197 4.85 10.71 21.44
C TYR A 197 3.40 11.09 21.15
N SER A 198 2.48 10.84 22.08
CA SER A 198 1.16 11.46 22.01
C SER A 198 1.30 12.98 22.19
N PRO A 199 0.39 13.80 21.61
CA PRO A 199 0.49 15.25 21.75
C PRO A 199 0.58 15.75 23.20
N VAL A 200 -0.17 15.13 24.12
CA VAL A 200 -0.13 15.49 25.55
C VAL A 200 1.20 15.21 26.23
N ASN A 201 1.95 14.22 25.74
CA ASN A 201 3.19 13.74 26.38
C ASN A 201 4.44 14.20 25.62
N HIS A 202 4.30 14.89 24.50
CA HIS A 202 5.45 15.30 23.70
C HIS A 202 6.29 16.38 24.42
N PRO A 203 7.61 16.17 24.60
CA PRO A 203 8.44 17.08 25.37
C PRO A 203 8.63 18.44 24.75
N SER A 204 8.45 18.57 23.44
CA SER A 204 8.72 19.81 22.70
C SER A 204 7.45 20.51 22.21
N ILE A 205 6.26 20.04 22.55
CA ILE A 205 5.03 20.64 22.10
C ILE A 205 4.76 21.99 22.82
N ASN A 206 4.33 22.98 22.05
CA ASN A 206 3.90 24.26 22.56
C ASN A 206 2.45 24.11 23.07
N PRO A 207 2.06 24.69 24.24
CA PRO A 207 0.68 24.66 24.70
C PRO A 207 -0.33 25.24 23.70
N ALA A 208 0.06 26.25 22.93
CA ALA A 208 -0.80 26.83 21.90
C ALA A 208 -1.10 25.83 20.76
N GLU A 209 -0.11 25.03 20.34
CA GLU A 209 -0.29 23.97 19.35
C GLU A 209 -1.15 22.85 19.88
N LEU A 210 -0.95 22.44 21.13
CA LEU A 210 -1.79 21.42 21.79
C LEU A 210 -3.25 21.85 21.83
N ASP A 211 -3.54 23.09 22.21
CA ASP A 211 -4.88 23.64 22.23
C ASP A 211 -5.49 23.71 20.82
N TYR A 212 -4.70 24.12 19.84
CA TYR A 212 -5.12 24.13 18.43
C TYR A 212 -5.52 22.75 17.93
N ILE A 213 -4.74 21.73 18.23
CA ILE A 213 -5.05 20.33 17.84
C ILE A 213 -6.31 19.84 18.55
N LYS A 214 -6.40 20.09 19.85
CA LYS A 214 -7.52 19.64 20.68
C LYS A 214 -8.84 20.28 20.27
N GLU A 215 -8.85 21.60 20.08
CA GLU A 215 -10.03 22.36 19.64
C GLU A 215 -10.46 21.97 18.21
N GLY A 216 -9.54 21.58 17.37
CA GLY A 216 -9.79 21.10 16.01
C GLY A 216 -10.27 19.67 15.90
N GLY A 217 -10.43 18.95 17.03
CA GLY A 217 -10.91 17.57 17.07
C GLY A 217 -9.82 16.51 17.09
N GLY A 218 -8.55 16.88 17.34
CA GLY A 218 -7.46 15.92 17.49
C GLY A 218 -7.63 15.06 18.75
N LEU A 219 -7.40 13.75 18.61
CA LEU A 219 -7.47 12.78 19.70
C LEU A 219 -6.16 12.73 20.46
N VAL A 220 -5.86 13.78 21.22
CA VAL A 220 -4.52 14.09 21.77
C VAL A 220 -3.92 13.01 22.68
N ASN A 221 -4.72 12.07 23.18
CA ASN A 221 -4.24 10.95 23.99
C ASN A 221 -3.78 9.75 23.18
N MET A 222 -3.92 9.77 21.88
CA MET A 222 -3.48 8.71 20.95
C MET A 222 -3.95 7.29 21.36
N GLY A 223 -5.19 7.19 21.89
CA GLY A 223 -5.76 5.90 22.33
C GLY A 223 -5.21 5.38 23.65
N GLU A 224 -4.41 6.16 24.38
CA GLU A 224 -3.89 5.78 25.69
C GLU A 224 -4.94 5.82 26.81
N ASP A 225 -6.11 6.45 26.56
CA ASP A 225 -7.24 6.45 27.51
C ASP A 225 -7.97 5.11 27.48
N LYS A 226 -7.74 4.33 28.51
CA LYS A 226 -8.36 3.01 28.72
C LYS A 226 -9.88 3.05 28.97
N ASN A 227 -10.48 4.25 29.09
CA ASN A 227 -11.87 4.41 29.55
C ASN A 227 -12.89 4.64 28.41
N ASN A 228 -12.47 4.72 27.17
CA ASN A 228 -13.37 4.84 26.02
C ASN A 228 -13.51 3.50 25.29
N THR A 229 -13.98 2.50 26.00
CA THR A 229 -14.66 1.37 25.36
C THR A 229 -16.03 1.88 24.87
N GLN A 230 -16.04 2.61 23.76
CA GLN A 230 -17.23 2.58 22.93
C GLN A 230 -17.41 1.09 22.58
N GLN A 231 -18.53 0.53 23.03
CA GLN A 231 -18.94 -0.81 22.66
C GLN A 231 -18.90 -0.87 21.12
N LYS A 232 -17.83 -1.42 20.57
CA LYS A 232 -17.79 -1.80 19.16
C LYS A 232 -18.91 -2.80 18.98
N LYS A 233 -19.96 -2.40 18.28
CA LYS A 233 -21.05 -3.28 17.89
C LYS A 233 -20.42 -4.53 17.29
N LYS A 234 -20.72 -5.72 17.84
CA LYS A 234 -20.20 -6.98 17.31
C LYS A 234 -20.68 -7.11 15.88
N THR A 235 -19.74 -7.24 14.95
CA THR A 235 -20.02 -7.53 13.57
C THR A 235 -20.70 -8.88 13.46
N SER A 236 -21.92 -8.92 12.90
CA SER A 236 -22.61 -10.17 12.64
C SER A 236 -22.31 -10.67 11.23
N PHE A 237 -22.35 -11.98 11.03
CA PHE A 237 -22.23 -12.58 9.71
C PHE A 237 -23.33 -12.10 8.75
N ALA A 238 -24.52 -11.81 9.26
CA ALA A 238 -25.63 -11.26 8.48
C ALA A 238 -25.29 -9.91 7.87
N ASP A 239 -24.56 -9.06 8.59
CA ASP A 239 -24.12 -7.75 8.10
C ASP A 239 -23.13 -7.88 6.94
N ILE A 240 -22.16 -8.80 7.05
CA ILE A 240 -21.21 -9.12 5.98
C ILE A 240 -21.96 -9.63 4.75
N LYS A 241 -22.94 -10.52 4.95
CA LYS A 241 -23.75 -11.06 3.86
C LYS A 241 -24.55 -9.95 3.14
N GLN A 242 -25.10 -9.00 3.86
CA GLN A 242 -25.80 -7.85 3.24
C GLN A 242 -24.86 -7.02 2.36
N LEU A 243 -23.66 -6.70 2.87
CA LEU A 243 -22.66 -5.93 2.11
C LEU A 243 -22.23 -6.68 0.85
N LEU A 244 -21.96 -7.99 0.95
CA LEU A 244 -21.56 -8.81 -0.18
C LEU A 244 -22.69 -9.10 -1.17
N SER A 245 -23.95 -8.96 -0.75
CA SER A 245 -25.12 -9.14 -1.61
C SER A 245 -25.46 -7.90 -2.43
N SER A 246 -24.90 -6.75 -2.09
CA SER A 246 -25.06 -5.53 -2.87
C SER A 246 -24.27 -5.62 -4.17
N ARG A 247 -24.92 -5.47 -5.30
CA ARG A 247 -24.28 -5.42 -6.62
C ARG A 247 -23.27 -4.28 -6.72
N MET A 248 -23.61 -3.10 -6.20
CA MET A 248 -22.76 -1.93 -6.19
C MET A 248 -21.47 -2.18 -5.37
N LEU A 249 -21.63 -2.62 -4.11
CA LEU A 249 -20.49 -2.86 -3.21
C LEU A 249 -19.62 -4.00 -3.70
N LEU A 250 -20.21 -5.09 -4.15
CA LEU A 250 -19.46 -6.22 -4.69
C LEU A 250 -18.66 -5.82 -5.93
N GLY A 251 -19.26 -5.01 -6.82
CA GLY A 251 -18.55 -4.46 -7.97
C GLY A 251 -17.35 -3.60 -7.58
N ILE A 252 -17.48 -2.77 -6.57
CA ILE A 252 -16.39 -1.96 -6.02
C ILE A 252 -15.29 -2.84 -5.43
N PHE A 253 -15.64 -3.87 -4.67
CA PHE A 253 -14.68 -4.78 -4.05
C PHE A 253 -13.89 -5.58 -5.11
N ILE A 254 -14.57 -6.13 -6.11
CA ILE A 254 -13.92 -6.86 -7.20
C ILE A 254 -13.03 -5.93 -8.02
N ALA A 255 -13.48 -4.71 -8.31
CA ALA A 255 -12.69 -3.72 -9.02
C ALA A 255 -11.42 -3.36 -8.24
N GLN A 256 -11.49 -3.24 -6.92
CA GLN A 256 -10.30 -2.96 -6.11
C GLN A 256 -9.29 -4.10 -6.15
N TYR A 257 -9.74 -5.34 -6.10
CA TYR A 257 -8.89 -6.51 -6.33
C TYR A 257 -8.18 -6.40 -7.69
N CYS A 258 -8.91 -6.11 -8.73
CA CYS A 258 -8.37 -6.01 -10.09
C CYS A 258 -7.40 -4.84 -10.26
N ILE A 259 -7.69 -3.68 -9.67
CA ILE A 259 -6.79 -2.51 -9.69
C ILE A 259 -5.48 -2.84 -8.96
N ASN A 260 -5.56 -3.51 -7.84
CA ASN A 260 -4.38 -3.93 -7.09
C ASN A 260 -3.56 -5.01 -7.80
N CYS A 261 -4.09 -5.65 -8.81
CA CYS A 261 -3.31 -6.54 -9.68
C CYS A 261 -2.09 -5.81 -10.27
N LEU A 262 -2.28 -4.59 -10.79
CA LEU A 262 -1.16 -3.78 -11.29
C LEU A 262 -0.17 -3.42 -10.18
N THR A 263 -0.69 -3.06 -9.01
CA THR A 263 0.15 -2.71 -7.86
C THR A 263 1.04 -3.88 -7.45
N TYR A 264 0.47 -5.08 -7.31
CA TYR A 264 1.24 -6.25 -6.88
C TYR A 264 2.12 -6.83 -7.99
N PHE A 265 1.74 -6.68 -9.25
CA PHE A 265 2.66 -6.94 -10.35
C PHE A 265 3.91 -6.05 -10.24
N PHE A 266 3.73 -4.76 -10.02
CA PHE A 266 4.82 -3.80 -9.87
C PHE A 266 5.72 -4.13 -8.67
N LEU A 267 5.11 -4.50 -7.53
CA LEU A 267 5.83 -4.79 -6.30
C LEU A 267 6.54 -6.16 -6.30
N THR A 268 6.17 -7.06 -7.20
CA THR A 268 6.70 -8.43 -7.20
C THR A 268 7.48 -8.76 -8.48
N TRP A 269 6.80 -8.88 -9.59
CA TRP A 269 7.39 -9.40 -10.83
C TRP A 269 7.96 -8.35 -11.78
N PHE A 270 7.66 -7.07 -11.58
CA PHE A 270 8.05 -6.04 -12.56
C PHE A 270 9.58 -5.94 -12.75
N PRO A 271 10.41 -5.88 -11.68
CA PRO A 271 11.86 -5.88 -11.87
C PRO A 271 12.37 -7.14 -12.56
N VAL A 272 11.82 -8.30 -12.23
CA VAL A 272 12.16 -9.58 -12.88
C VAL A 272 11.81 -9.54 -14.37
N TYR A 273 10.64 -8.99 -14.72
CA TYR A 273 10.23 -8.79 -16.09
C TYR A 273 11.23 -7.93 -16.88
N LEU A 274 11.66 -6.82 -16.31
CA LEU A 274 12.61 -5.92 -16.97
C LEU A 274 13.96 -6.59 -17.19
N VAL A 275 14.43 -7.38 -16.22
CA VAL A 275 15.74 -8.04 -16.31
C VAL A 275 15.70 -9.26 -17.24
N LYS A 276 14.73 -10.16 -17.05
CA LYS A 276 14.70 -11.45 -17.75
C LYS A 276 14.06 -11.40 -19.11
N GLU A 277 12.95 -10.68 -19.25
CA GLU A 277 12.22 -10.63 -20.52
C GLU A 277 12.71 -9.51 -21.42
N ARG A 278 13.09 -8.37 -20.85
CA ARG A 278 13.50 -7.19 -21.60
C ARG A 278 15.02 -6.94 -21.58
N HIS A 279 15.77 -7.86 -20.98
CA HIS A 279 17.23 -7.87 -21.01
C HIS A 279 17.88 -6.60 -20.48
N MET A 280 17.22 -5.93 -19.53
CA MET A 280 17.83 -4.81 -18.80
C MET A 280 18.81 -5.33 -17.75
N THR A 281 19.85 -4.55 -17.47
CA THR A 281 20.66 -4.78 -16.26
C THR A 281 19.81 -4.44 -15.02
N ILE A 282 20.19 -4.95 -13.85
CA ILE A 282 19.50 -4.64 -12.61
C ILE A 282 19.54 -3.15 -12.30
N LEU A 283 20.66 -2.48 -12.61
CA LEU A 283 20.77 -1.03 -12.45
C LEU A 283 19.78 -0.30 -13.36
N GLN A 284 19.68 -0.69 -14.64
CA GLN A 284 18.69 -0.13 -15.57
C GLN A 284 17.25 -0.38 -15.09
N ALA A 285 16.97 -1.58 -14.58
CA ALA A 285 15.65 -1.92 -14.05
C ALA A 285 15.27 -1.04 -12.84
N GLY A 286 16.21 -0.79 -11.94
CA GLY A 286 16.00 0.10 -10.80
C GLY A 286 15.65 1.53 -11.23
N PHE A 287 16.37 2.09 -12.20
CA PHE A 287 16.06 3.41 -12.75
C PHE A 287 14.76 3.42 -13.56
N ALA A 288 14.50 2.35 -14.31
CA ALA A 288 13.27 2.24 -15.12
C ALA A 288 12.00 2.22 -14.28
N ALA A 289 12.05 1.73 -13.05
CA ALA A 289 10.91 1.70 -12.14
C ALA A 289 10.47 3.11 -11.66
N VAL A 290 11.35 4.10 -11.76
CA VAL A 290 11.06 5.48 -11.32
C VAL A 290 9.96 6.12 -12.14
N ALA A 291 9.98 5.97 -13.46
CA ALA A 291 9.02 6.63 -14.35
C ALA A 291 7.58 6.14 -14.13
N PRO A 292 7.28 4.82 -14.07
CA PRO A 292 5.93 4.36 -13.73
C PRO A 292 5.46 4.83 -12.36
N ALA A 293 6.34 4.85 -11.35
CA ALA A 293 5.98 5.31 -10.01
C ALA A 293 5.59 6.79 -9.99
N LEU A 294 6.39 7.65 -10.64
CA LEU A 294 6.07 9.08 -10.75
C LEU A 294 4.78 9.32 -11.54
N CYS A 295 4.56 8.58 -12.61
CA CYS A 295 3.33 8.69 -13.40
C CYS A 295 2.11 8.24 -12.59
N GLY A 296 2.22 7.20 -11.77
CA GLY A 296 1.15 6.77 -10.87
C GLY A 296 0.83 7.83 -9.82
N PHE A 297 1.84 8.48 -9.27
CA PHE A 297 1.68 9.59 -8.32
C PHE A 297 0.96 10.79 -8.95
N ILE A 298 1.44 11.24 -10.11
CA ILE A 298 0.83 12.36 -10.84
C ILE A 298 -0.60 12.01 -11.23
N GLY A 299 -0.82 10.79 -11.72
CA GLY A 299 -2.15 10.30 -12.06
C GLY A 299 -3.12 10.33 -10.89
N GLY A 300 -2.65 9.89 -9.72
CA GLY A 300 -3.44 9.90 -8.47
C GLY A 300 -3.87 11.32 -8.07
N ILE A 301 -2.96 12.27 -8.12
CA ILE A 301 -3.27 13.68 -7.83
C ILE A 301 -4.28 14.23 -8.84
N LEU A 302 -4.03 14.03 -10.14
CA LEU A 302 -4.91 14.53 -11.19
C LEU A 302 -6.29 13.90 -11.14
N GLY A 303 -6.40 12.60 -10.86
CA GLY A 303 -7.69 11.91 -10.72
C GLY A 303 -8.53 12.48 -9.59
N GLY A 304 -7.91 12.71 -8.43
CA GLY A 304 -8.56 13.36 -7.30
C GLY A 304 -9.01 14.78 -7.61
N LEU A 305 -8.15 15.58 -8.23
CA LEU A 305 -8.47 16.95 -8.62
C LEU A 305 -9.62 17.01 -9.64
N VAL A 306 -9.60 16.15 -10.63
CA VAL A 306 -10.67 16.08 -11.65
C VAL A 306 -12.00 15.71 -11.00
N SER A 307 -12.00 14.70 -10.13
CA SER A 307 -13.21 14.28 -9.42
C SER A 307 -13.80 15.40 -8.56
N ASP A 308 -12.96 16.07 -7.79
CA ASP A 308 -13.40 17.16 -6.89
C ASP A 308 -13.91 18.37 -7.71
N ARG A 309 -13.23 18.69 -8.82
CA ARG A 309 -13.67 19.80 -9.69
C ARG A 309 -15.01 19.50 -10.35
N LEU A 310 -15.24 18.27 -10.78
CA LEU A 310 -16.55 17.87 -11.35
C LEU A 310 -17.67 18.00 -10.31
N ILE A 311 -17.42 17.65 -9.06
CA ILE A 311 -18.39 17.84 -7.99
C ILE A 311 -18.70 19.33 -7.79
N LYS A 312 -17.68 20.19 -7.80
CA LYS A 312 -17.84 21.65 -7.69
C LYS A 312 -18.60 22.26 -8.89
N MET A 313 -18.51 21.63 -10.05
CA MET A 313 -19.25 22.04 -11.26
C MET A 313 -20.70 21.50 -11.29
N ASN A 314 -21.20 20.98 -10.19
CA ASN A 314 -22.54 20.43 -10.01
C ASN A 314 -22.84 19.15 -10.81
N TYR A 315 -21.81 18.42 -11.23
CA TYR A 315 -21.98 17.06 -11.74
C TYR A 315 -22.34 16.10 -10.61
N SER A 316 -23.03 15.02 -10.93
CA SER A 316 -23.37 14.00 -9.94
C SER A 316 -22.10 13.35 -9.37
N VAL A 317 -22.17 12.88 -8.11
CA VAL A 317 -21.07 12.12 -7.49
C VAL A 317 -20.72 10.90 -8.33
N THR A 318 -21.73 10.21 -8.86
CA THR A 318 -21.54 9.04 -9.73
C THR A 318 -20.66 9.37 -10.95
N PHE A 319 -20.99 10.44 -11.67
CA PHE A 319 -20.20 10.87 -12.82
C PHE A 319 -18.80 11.34 -12.42
N ALA A 320 -18.71 12.16 -11.36
CA ALA A 320 -17.46 12.73 -10.89
C ALA A 320 -16.46 11.67 -10.43
N ARG A 321 -16.92 10.57 -9.83
CA ARG A 321 -16.07 9.44 -9.43
C ARG A 321 -15.78 8.49 -10.59
N LYS A 322 -16.79 8.15 -11.39
CA LYS A 322 -16.63 7.16 -12.45
C LYS A 322 -15.79 7.64 -13.63
N LEU A 323 -15.87 8.93 -13.99
CA LEU A 323 -15.13 9.42 -15.16
C LEU A 323 -13.62 9.21 -15.03
N PRO A 324 -12.94 9.67 -13.96
CA PRO A 324 -11.51 9.40 -13.80
C PRO A 324 -11.21 7.91 -13.71
N ILE A 325 -12.03 7.13 -13.01
CA ILE A 325 -11.82 5.70 -12.84
C ILE A 325 -11.87 4.97 -14.18
N ILE A 326 -12.89 5.24 -14.98
CA ILE A 326 -13.09 4.59 -16.28
C ILE A 326 -11.97 4.97 -17.26
N LEU A 327 -11.65 6.27 -17.35
CA LEU A 327 -10.55 6.73 -18.20
C LEU A 327 -9.22 6.15 -17.76
N GLY A 328 -8.95 6.14 -16.45
CA GLY A 328 -7.73 5.61 -15.90
C GLY A 328 -7.57 4.11 -16.16
N LEU A 329 -8.62 3.33 -15.96
CA LEU A 329 -8.58 1.89 -16.22
C LEU A 329 -8.45 1.57 -17.70
N PHE A 330 -9.07 2.36 -18.56
CA PHE A 330 -8.86 2.25 -20.00
C PHE A 330 -7.38 2.45 -20.36
N LEU A 331 -6.73 3.48 -19.83
CA LEU A 331 -5.29 3.70 -20.02
C LEU A 331 -4.43 2.57 -19.43
N SER A 332 -4.86 1.95 -18.33
CA SER A 332 -4.14 0.84 -17.71
C SER A 332 -4.09 -0.41 -18.60
N THR A 333 -5.04 -0.59 -19.51
CA THR A 333 -5.00 -1.69 -20.47
C THR A 333 -3.81 -1.61 -21.42
N SER A 334 -3.18 -0.45 -21.54
CA SER A 334 -2.00 -0.24 -22.38
C SER A 334 -0.78 -1.06 -21.96
N ILE A 335 -0.80 -1.68 -20.76
CA ILE A 335 0.27 -2.58 -20.32
C ILE A 335 0.51 -3.73 -21.32
N VAL A 336 -0.55 -4.18 -22.00
CA VAL A 336 -0.47 -5.25 -23.02
C VAL A 336 0.36 -4.83 -24.22
N ILE A 337 0.40 -3.53 -24.54
CA ILE A 337 1.19 -3.01 -25.66
C ILE A 337 2.69 -3.29 -25.49
N CYS A 338 3.15 -3.44 -24.24
CA CYS A 338 4.54 -3.82 -23.96
C CYS A 338 4.95 -5.15 -24.65
N ASN A 339 4.00 -6.04 -24.98
CA ASN A 339 4.28 -7.27 -25.71
C ASN A 339 4.64 -7.04 -27.19
N TYR A 340 4.33 -5.88 -27.73
CA TYR A 340 4.44 -5.55 -29.16
C TYR A 340 5.52 -4.51 -29.46
N VAL A 341 6.27 -4.06 -28.45
CA VAL A 341 7.35 -3.08 -28.58
C VAL A 341 8.67 -3.68 -28.10
N ASP A 342 9.77 -3.27 -28.71
CA ASP A 342 11.10 -3.87 -28.46
C ASP A 342 12.07 -2.91 -27.75
N SER A 343 11.92 -1.58 -27.91
CA SER A 343 12.84 -0.64 -27.28
C SER A 343 12.54 -0.48 -25.80
N HIS A 344 13.58 -0.31 -24.98
CA HIS A 344 13.44 -0.04 -23.56
C HIS A 344 12.63 1.24 -23.29
N THR A 345 12.83 2.27 -24.11
CA THR A 345 12.09 3.54 -24.01
C THR A 345 10.59 3.33 -24.21
N ALA A 346 10.19 2.55 -25.23
CA ALA A 346 8.78 2.27 -25.50
C ALA A 346 8.16 1.45 -24.37
N ILE A 347 8.86 0.47 -23.81
CA ILE A 347 8.38 -0.34 -22.70
C ILE A 347 8.15 0.54 -21.47
N ILE A 348 9.09 1.39 -21.11
CA ILE A 348 8.98 2.31 -19.99
C ILE A 348 7.82 3.28 -20.22
N PHE A 349 7.65 3.80 -21.45
CA PHE A 349 6.55 4.70 -21.79
C PHE A 349 5.18 4.03 -21.57
N PHE A 350 4.95 2.84 -22.12
CA PHE A 350 3.65 2.18 -21.99
C PHE A 350 3.40 1.67 -20.57
N MET A 351 4.44 1.23 -19.88
CA MET A 351 4.33 0.87 -18.47
C MET A 351 3.97 2.10 -17.62
N SER A 352 4.60 3.24 -17.89
CA SER A 352 4.31 4.51 -17.23
C SER A 352 2.88 4.99 -17.53
N LEU A 353 2.41 4.83 -18.76
CA LEU A 353 1.04 5.15 -19.13
C LEU A 353 0.03 4.28 -18.40
N ALA A 354 0.31 2.98 -18.28
CA ALA A 354 -0.53 2.06 -17.52
C ALA A 354 -0.62 2.45 -16.04
N PHE A 355 0.49 2.83 -15.42
CA PHE A 355 0.52 3.25 -14.02
C PHE A 355 -0.06 4.66 -13.81
N PHE A 356 0.09 5.56 -14.78
CA PHE A 356 -0.64 6.83 -14.77
C PHE A 356 -2.15 6.57 -14.76
N GLY A 357 -2.64 5.68 -15.60
CA GLY A 357 -4.05 5.31 -15.66
C GLY A 357 -4.53 4.66 -14.37
N LYS A 358 -3.73 3.78 -13.80
CA LYS A 358 -4.01 3.15 -12.49
C LYS A 358 -4.12 4.21 -11.39
N GLY A 359 -3.19 5.16 -11.33
CA GLY A 359 -3.23 6.26 -10.37
C GLY A 359 -4.43 7.17 -10.58
N PHE A 360 -4.71 7.55 -11.84
CA PHE A 360 -5.85 8.40 -12.20
C PHE A 360 -7.19 7.77 -11.81
N GLY A 361 -7.29 6.45 -11.91
CA GLY A 361 -8.46 5.67 -11.49
C GLY A 361 -8.47 5.24 -10.03
N SER A 362 -7.51 5.63 -9.21
CA SER A 362 -7.38 5.22 -7.81
C SER A 362 -8.28 6.02 -6.86
N LEU A 363 -9.56 6.06 -7.15
CA LEU A 363 -10.56 6.73 -6.32
C LEU A 363 -11.38 5.75 -5.46
N GLY A 364 -10.94 4.51 -5.34
CA GLY A 364 -11.67 3.47 -4.63
C GLY A 364 -12.01 3.83 -3.19
N TRP A 365 -11.08 4.40 -2.44
CA TRP A 365 -11.34 4.83 -1.06
C TRP A 365 -12.31 6.01 -0.98
N ALA A 366 -12.25 6.94 -1.94
CA ALA A 366 -13.22 8.03 -2.04
C ALA A 366 -14.63 7.48 -2.33
N VAL A 367 -14.75 6.53 -3.26
CA VAL A 367 -16.00 5.84 -3.55
C VAL A 367 -16.52 5.10 -2.32
N MET A 368 -15.65 4.42 -1.58
CA MET A 368 -16.04 3.74 -0.33
C MET A 368 -16.58 4.73 0.73
N SER A 369 -15.99 5.90 0.84
CA SER A 369 -16.49 6.93 1.75
C SER A 369 -17.88 7.45 1.33
N ASP A 370 -18.19 7.41 0.03
CA ASP A 370 -19.48 7.81 -0.50
C ASP A 370 -20.57 6.73 -0.31
N VAL A 371 -20.20 5.46 -0.32
CA VAL A 371 -21.16 4.33 -0.39
C VAL A 371 -21.27 3.51 0.90
N ALA A 372 -20.27 3.54 1.78
CA ALA A 372 -20.29 2.73 3.00
C ALA A 372 -21.48 3.08 3.90
N PRO A 373 -22.20 2.07 4.46
CA PRO A 373 -23.27 2.33 5.42
C PRO A 373 -22.71 3.10 6.61
N LYS A 374 -23.46 4.09 7.09
CA LYS A 374 -23.02 4.93 8.24
C LYS A 374 -22.72 4.11 9.50
N GLU A 375 -23.46 3.04 9.71
CA GLU A 375 -23.34 2.15 10.88
C GLU A 375 -22.14 1.21 10.77
N MET A 376 -21.58 1.01 9.58
CA MET A 376 -20.58 -0.02 9.30
C MET A 376 -19.44 0.49 8.40
N ILE A 377 -19.00 1.71 8.61
CA ILE A 377 -17.89 2.30 7.84
C ILE A 377 -16.62 1.44 7.98
N GLY A 378 -16.29 1.03 9.20
CA GLY A 378 -15.09 0.23 9.49
C GLY A 378 -15.13 -1.14 8.85
N LEU A 379 -16.26 -1.84 8.95
CA LEU A 379 -16.42 -3.17 8.32
C LEU A 379 -16.35 -3.08 6.80
N SER A 380 -17.03 -2.11 6.21
CA SER A 380 -17.05 -1.91 4.76
C SER A 380 -15.65 -1.59 4.22
N GLY A 381 -14.93 -0.70 4.90
CA GLY A 381 -13.53 -0.41 4.58
C GLY A 381 -12.62 -1.61 4.75
N GLY A 382 -12.83 -2.41 5.79
CA GLY A 382 -12.10 -3.66 6.04
C GLY A 382 -12.30 -4.69 4.94
N LEU A 383 -13.53 -4.89 4.48
CA LEU A 383 -13.84 -5.77 3.34
C LEU A 383 -13.20 -5.26 2.06
N PHE A 384 -13.33 -3.97 1.78
CA PHE A 384 -12.69 -3.34 0.62
C PHE A 384 -11.17 -3.58 0.61
N ASN A 385 -10.53 -3.36 1.73
CA ASN A 385 -9.09 -3.55 1.89
C ASN A 385 -8.70 -5.03 1.75
N THR A 386 -9.48 -5.94 2.31
CA THR A 386 -9.25 -7.39 2.22
C THR A 386 -9.34 -7.86 0.77
N PHE A 387 -10.36 -7.47 0.02
CA PHE A 387 -10.46 -7.77 -1.40
C PHE A 387 -9.26 -7.22 -2.18
N GLY A 388 -8.87 -5.98 -1.91
CA GLY A 388 -7.71 -5.37 -2.55
C GLY A 388 -6.41 -6.12 -2.27
N ASN A 389 -6.16 -6.50 -1.03
CA ASN A 389 -4.92 -7.19 -0.63
C ASN A 389 -4.90 -8.68 -1.00
N THR A 390 -6.05 -9.29 -1.28
CA THR A 390 -6.11 -10.65 -1.84
C THR A 390 -5.38 -10.74 -3.18
N ALA A 391 -5.30 -9.66 -3.93
CA ALA A 391 -4.48 -9.59 -5.14
C ALA A 391 -3.00 -9.90 -4.86
N GLY A 392 -2.47 -9.49 -3.73
CA GLY A 392 -1.09 -9.79 -3.34
C GLY A 392 -0.82 -11.26 -3.09
N ILE A 393 -1.84 -12.04 -2.82
CA ILE A 393 -1.76 -13.50 -2.71
C ILE A 393 -1.86 -14.14 -4.09
N VAL A 394 -2.91 -13.82 -4.83
CA VAL A 394 -3.27 -14.50 -6.09
C VAL A 394 -2.34 -14.12 -7.24
N ILE A 395 -2.06 -12.82 -7.42
CA ILE A 395 -1.38 -12.33 -8.61
C ILE A 395 0.06 -12.85 -8.73
N PRO A 396 0.91 -12.77 -7.70
CA PRO A 396 2.27 -13.31 -7.83
C PRO A 396 2.32 -14.81 -8.12
N ILE A 397 1.41 -15.57 -7.52
CA ILE A 397 1.34 -17.03 -7.70
C ILE A 397 0.93 -17.36 -9.14
N VAL A 398 -0.13 -16.75 -9.64
CA VAL A 398 -0.64 -17.00 -11.00
C VAL A 398 0.39 -16.59 -12.04
N ILE A 399 1.04 -15.44 -11.88
CA ILE A 399 2.11 -15.01 -12.78
C ILE A 399 3.28 -16.00 -12.77
N GLY A 400 3.65 -16.53 -11.60
CA GLY A 400 4.68 -17.55 -11.50
C GLY A 400 4.34 -18.80 -12.31
N TYR A 401 3.10 -19.28 -12.23
CA TYR A 401 2.63 -20.41 -13.06
C TYR A 401 2.61 -20.09 -14.55
N ILE A 402 2.17 -18.88 -14.93
CA ILE A 402 2.15 -18.45 -16.34
C ILE A 402 3.58 -18.45 -16.90
N ILE A 403 4.54 -17.89 -16.19
CA ILE A 403 5.94 -17.86 -16.62
C ILE A 403 6.50 -19.28 -16.75
N SER A 404 6.24 -20.14 -15.79
CA SER A 404 6.71 -21.53 -15.79
C SER A 404 6.15 -22.33 -16.97
N SER A 405 4.87 -22.17 -17.29
CA SER A 405 4.19 -22.93 -18.35
C SER A 405 4.47 -22.40 -19.75
N THR A 406 4.70 -21.09 -19.92
CA THR A 406 4.89 -20.45 -21.24
C THR A 406 6.34 -20.04 -21.51
N GLY A 407 7.19 -19.95 -20.50
CA GLY A 407 8.54 -19.46 -20.61
C GLY A 407 8.68 -17.96 -20.89
N SER A 408 7.58 -17.20 -20.84
CA SER A 408 7.54 -15.79 -21.22
C SER A 408 6.60 -14.99 -20.31
N PHE A 409 6.88 -13.70 -20.19
CA PHE A 409 6.02 -12.74 -19.50
C PHE A 409 4.85 -12.23 -20.36
N ASN A 410 4.77 -12.56 -21.63
CA ASN A 410 3.75 -12.01 -22.53
C ASN A 410 2.33 -12.29 -22.02
N ASN A 411 2.04 -13.53 -21.65
CA ASN A 411 0.75 -13.90 -21.09
C ASN A 411 0.51 -13.32 -19.69
N ALA A 412 1.57 -13.09 -18.91
CA ALA A 412 1.46 -12.41 -17.62
C ALA A 412 0.97 -10.97 -17.79
N LEU A 413 1.50 -10.24 -18.77
CA LEU A 413 1.04 -8.88 -19.06
C LEU A 413 -0.41 -8.86 -19.56
N VAL A 414 -0.80 -9.84 -20.38
CA VAL A 414 -2.20 -10.00 -20.82
C VAL A 414 -3.10 -10.28 -19.60
N PHE A 415 -2.67 -11.13 -18.69
CA PHE A 415 -3.39 -11.43 -17.44
C PHE A 415 -3.62 -10.16 -16.61
N VAL A 416 -2.60 -9.33 -16.44
CA VAL A 416 -2.73 -8.04 -15.74
C VAL A 416 -3.66 -7.09 -16.49
N GLY A 417 -3.55 -7.03 -17.81
CA GLY A 417 -4.43 -6.21 -18.65
C GLY A 417 -5.90 -6.64 -18.58
N ILE A 418 -6.17 -7.94 -18.52
CA ILE A 418 -7.50 -8.49 -18.31
C ILE A 418 -8.10 -8.03 -16.98
N HIS A 419 -7.32 -7.96 -15.93
CA HIS A 419 -7.78 -7.43 -14.64
C HIS A 419 -8.20 -5.97 -14.75
N ALA A 420 -7.45 -5.15 -15.50
CA ALA A 420 -7.84 -3.77 -15.77
C ALA A 420 -9.17 -3.69 -16.51
N VAL A 421 -9.40 -4.56 -17.50
CA VAL A 421 -10.67 -4.65 -18.22
C VAL A 421 -11.81 -5.09 -17.30
N ILE A 422 -11.60 -6.07 -16.44
CA ILE A 422 -12.61 -6.53 -15.47
C ILE A 422 -12.98 -5.39 -14.52
N ALA A 423 -12.02 -4.65 -14.01
CA ALA A 423 -12.28 -3.49 -13.17
C ALA A 423 -13.09 -2.43 -13.88
N LEU A 424 -12.76 -2.16 -15.15
CA LEU A 424 -13.49 -1.24 -16.01
C LEU A 424 -14.96 -1.68 -16.17
N LEU A 425 -15.19 -2.96 -16.48
CA LEU A 425 -16.52 -3.52 -16.62
C LEU A 425 -17.30 -3.50 -15.30
N CYS A 426 -16.65 -3.72 -14.16
CA CYS A 426 -17.29 -3.59 -12.85
C CYS A 426 -17.86 -2.17 -12.65
N TYR A 427 -17.09 -1.14 -12.95
CA TYR A 427 -17.56 0.24 -12.80
C TYR A 427 -18.59 0.63 -13.84
N LEU A 428 -18.53 0.07 -15.05
CA LEU A 428 -19.52 0.34 -16.10
C LEU A 428 -20.85 -0.39 -15.87
N LEU A 429 -20.82 -1.64 -15.41
CA LEU A 429 -21.97 -2.53 -15.42
C LEU A 429 -22.50 -2.88 -14.03
N MET A 430 -21.65 -2.98 -13.00
CA MET A 430 -22.04 -3.46 -11.67
C MET A 430 -22.29 -2.33 -10.68
N VAL A 431 -21.44 -1.32 -10.65
CA VAL A 431 -21.48 -0.30 -9.59
C VAL A 431 -22.72 0.55 -9.65
N GLY A 432 -23.21 0.88 -10.86
CA GLY A 432 -24.42 1.69 -11.04
C GLY A 432 -24.27 3.07 -10.40
N LYS A 433 -25.32 3.55 -9.74
CA LYS A 433 -25.33 4.85 -9.07
C LYS A 433 -24.52 4.80 -7.77
N ILE A 434 -23.56 5.69 -7.63
CA ILE A 434 -22.77 5.83 -6.40
C ILE A 434 -23.60 6.60 -5.38
N GLU A 435 -24.14 5.88 -4.42
CA GLU A 435 -24.93 6.43 -3.33
C GLU A 435 -24.72 5.59 -2.07
N ARG A 436 -25.06 6.17 -0.92
CA ARG A 436 -24.88 5.49 0.35
C ARG A 436 -25.75 4.24 0.43
N PHE A 437 -25.11 3.10 0.72
CA PHE A 437 -25.81 1.85 0.91
C PHE A 437 -26.61 1.87 2.22
N GLN A 438 -27.88 1.47 2.14
CA GLN A 438 -28.78 1.40 3.30
C GLN A 438 -28.86 -0.06 3.76
N LEU A 439 -28.49 -0.31 5.02
CA LEU A 439 -28.69 -1.60 5.65
C LEU A 439 -30.19 -1.84 5.88
N LYS A 440 -30.67 -3.01 5.51
CA LYS A 440 -31.99 -3.47 5.89
C LYS A 440 -31.90 -3.96 7.33
N THR A 441 -32.63 -3.30 8.22
CA THR A 441 -32.86 -3.84 9.56
C THR A 441 -33.67 -5.10 9.41
N THR A 442 -33.16 -6.24 9.88
CA THR A 442 -33.97 -7.44 10.09
C THR A 442 -34.98 -7.08 11.16
N ALA A 443 -36.24 -6.88 10.77
CA ALA A 443 -37.35 -6.86 11.71
C ALA A 443 -37.33 -8.23 12.40
N ASN A 444 -37.19 -8.22 13.75
CA ASN A 444 -37.39 -9.40 14.59
C ASN A 444 -38.85 -9.85 14.49
#